data_4b1dd1f216cb6ec8942fc5bdea129d81
#
_entry.id   4b1dd1f216cb6ec8942fc5bdea129d81
#
_cell.length_a   1.000
_cell.length_b   1.000
_cell.length_c   1.000
_cell.angle_alpha   90.00
_cell.angle_beta   90.00
_cell.angle_gamma   90.00
#
_symmetry.space_group_name_H-M   'P 1'
#
loop_
_entity.id
_entity.type
_entity.pdbx_description
1 polymer ?
#
loop_
_entity_poly.entity_id
_entity_poly.type
_entity_poly.pdbx_seq_one_letter_code
_entity_poly.pdbx_strand_id
1 'polypeptide(L)'
;MDISIKCDSLKAIYSVKNGMLRCAAPYEFTISLMPMIKVCIEEVGNRIITFTCKEEIEAKKLYSLLQELERLLQIFDGVFLDLEAIEIHGRESTNSYNALVEHFKIQRLHYFSSANFISIFNDRLLKYEDILSAELFNKWEILLEELGVVNQMYLYATSSAGFTNDVKCAFLVELSESLICHEFRRCMIE
;
A
#
# COMPACT_ATOMS: atom_id res chain seq x y z
N MET A 1 23.97 -11.06 -5.33
CA MET A 1 23.53 -12.34 -4.73
C MET A 1 22.05 -12.19 -4.41
N ASP A 2 21.17 -12.73 -5.24
CA ASP A 2 19.74 -12.75 -4.90
C ASP A 2 19.50 -13.89 -3.91
N ILE A 3 19.58 -13.56 -2.63
CA ILE A 3 19.18 -14.50 -1.59
C ILE A 3 17.66 -14.46 -1.56
N SER A 4 17.03 -15.51 -2.10
CA SER A 4 15.60 -15.72 -2.00
C SER A 4 15.25 -16.14 -0.57
N ILE A 5 15.00 -15.15 0.30
CA ILE A 5 14.56 -15.37 1.67
C ILE A 5 13.08 -15.66 1.65
N LYS A 6 12.69 -16.83 2.18
CA LYS A 6 11.29 -17.26 2.30
C LYS A 6 10.73 -16.92 3.68
N CYS A 7 9.45 -16.62 3.72
CA CYS A 7 8.72 -16.35 4.95
C CYS A 7 7.29 -16.86 4.86
N ASP A 8 6.65 -17.05 6.00
CA ASP A 8 5.24 -17.40 6.13
C ASP A 8 4.37 -16.21 6.54
N SER A 9 4.97 -15.16 7.08
CA SER A 9 4.26 -13.94 7.41
C SER A 9 5.13 -12.68 7.31
N LEU A 10 4.44 -11.57 7.00
CA LEU A 10 4.98 -10.23 7.01
C LEU A 10 3.97 -9.32 7.70
N LYS A 11 4.40 -8.57 8.70
CA LYS A 11 3.61 -7.59 9.44
C LYS A 11 4.22 -6.21 9.30
N ALA A 12 3.41 -5.26 8.90
CA ALA A 12 3.80 -3.86 8.76
C ALA A 12 3.03 -3.00 9.77
N ILE A 13 3.71 -2.13 10.48
CA ILE A 13 3.16 -1.24 11.49
C ILE A 13 3.34 0.20 11.02
N TYR A 14 2.23 0.94 10.95
CA TYR A 14 2.19 2.34 10.52
C TYR A 14 1.78 3.23 11.67
N SER A 15 2.57 4.27 11.93
CA SER A 15 2.20 5.27 12.93
C SER A 15 1.16 6.24 12.40
N VAL A 16 0.25 6.58 13.28
CA VAL A 16 -0.74 7.63 13.07
C VAL A 16 -0.37 8.80 13.95
N LYS A 17 0.37 9.76 13.38
CA LYS A 17 0.72 10.99 14.11
C LYS A 17 -0.54 11.81 14.35
N ASN A 18 -0.85 12.05 15.64
CA ASN A 18 -1.93 12.94 16.11
C ASN A 18 -3.36 12.55 15.71
N GLY A 19 -3.61 11.31 15.30
CA GLY A 19 -4.94 10.80 15.04
C GLY A 19 -5.22 9.56 15.88
N MET A 20 -6.41 9.47 16.49
CA MET A 20 -6.89 8.19 17.00
C MET A 20 -7.53 7.45 15.85
N LEU A 21 -6.89 6.37 15.38
CA LEU A 21 -7.62 5.39 14.61
C LEU A 21 -8.67 4.80 15.55
N ARG A 22 -9.94 4.98 15.23
CA ARG A 22 -11.00 4.31 15.99
C ARG A 22 -10.94 2.83 15.66
N CYS A 23 -11.02 2.01 16.70
CA CYS A 23 -11.12 0.57 16.60
C CYS A 23 -12.29 0.18 15.67
N ALA A 24 -11.98 -0.04 14.42
CA ALA A 24 -12.80 -0.93 13.62
C ALA A 24 -12.41 -2.37 14.01
N ALA A 25 -13.34 -3.29 13.94
CA ALA A 25 -12.99 -4.70 14.03
C ALA A 25 -11.91 -5.02 12.96
N PRO A 26 -10.99 -5.95 13.22
CA PRO A 26 -10.03 -6.38 12.22
C PRO A 26 -10.73 -6.77 10.93
N TYR A 27 -10.24 -6.27 9.80
CA TYR A 27 -10.76 -6.63 8.48
C TYR A 27 -9.85 -7.65 7.83
N GLU A 28 -10.43 -8.74 7.36
CA GLU A 28 -9.69 -9.83 6.74
C GLU A 28 -10.19 -10.11 5.33
N PHE A 29 -9.28 -10.30 4.40
CA PHE A 29 -9.57 -10.79 3.06
C PHE A 29 -8.44 -11.71 2.57
N THR A 30 -8.67 -12.41 1.47
CA THR A 30 -7.68 -13.34 0.92
C THR A 30 -7.34 -12.93 -0.51
N ILE A 31 -6.06 -12.85 -0.81
CA ILE A 31 -5.57 -12.65 -2.17
C ILE A 31 -5.46 -14.04 -2.82
N SER A 32 -6.13 -14.20 -3.96
CA SER A 32 -6.18 -15.47 -4.71
C SER A 32 -4.94 -15.69 -5.56
N LEU A 33 -3.76 -15.61 -4.96
CA LEU A 33 -2.52 -16.06 -5.57
C LEU A 33 -2.20 -17.48 -5.14
N MET A 34 -1.40 -18.19 -5.89
CA MET A 34 -0.80 -19.44 -5.42
C MET A 34 0.61 -19.17 -4.86
N PRO A 35 0.86 -19.40 -3.56
CA PRO A 35 -0.08 -19.84 -2.51
C PRO A 35 -1.05 -18.74 -2.06
N MET A 36 -2.17 -19.16 -1.46
CA MET A 36 -3.20 -18.27 -0.95
C MET A 36 -2.66 -17.41 0.19
N ILE A 37 -2.80 -16.10 0.09
CA ILE A 37 -2.30 -15.12 1.07
C ILE A 37 -3.49 -14.50 1.79
N LYS A 38 -3.55 -14.67 3.11
CA LYS A 38 -4.51 -14.00 3.98
C LYS A 38 -3.95 -12.64 4.39
N VAL A 39 -4.77 -11.60 4.25
CA VAL A 39 -4.44 -10.23 4.66
C VAL A 39 -5.37 -9.84 5.80
N CYS A 40 -4.81 -9.32 6.89
CA CYS A 40 -5.54 -8.76 8.01
C CYS A 40 -5.12 -7.29 8.20
N ILE A 41 -6.09 -6.40 8.33
CA ILE A 41 -5.87 -4.99 8.61
C ILE A 41 -6.51 -4.65 9.95
N GLU A 42 -5.71 -4.19 10.88
CA GLU A 42 -6.12 -3.76 12.21
C GLU A 42 -5.83 -2.27 12.39
N GLU A 43 -6.75 -1.56 13.04
CA GLU A 43 -6.62 -0.13 13.31
C GLU A 43 -6.90 0.16 14.79
N VAL A 44 -5.91 -0.06 15.63
CA VAL A 44 -5.96 0.18 17.09
C VAL A 44 -4.82 1.11 17.48
N GLY A 45 -5.07 2.41 17.39
CA GLY A 45 -4.02 3.43 17.60
C GLY A 45 -3.07 3.56 16.42
N ASN A 46 -2.56 2.45 15.91
CA ASN A 46 -1.74 2.33 14.70
C ASN A 46 -2.51 1.52 13.66
N ARG A 47 -2.11 1.63 12.38
CA ARG A 47 -2.55 0.67 11.37
C ARG A 47 -1.54 -0.47 11.33
N ILE A 48 -2.04 -1.69 11.43
CA ILE A 48 -1.24 -2.91 11.31
C ILE A 48 -1.76 -3.70 10.12
N ILE A 49 -0.88 -4.04 9.20
CA ILE A 49 -1.20 -4.89 8.04
C ILE A 49 -0.40 -6.17 8.18
N THR A 50 -1.09 -7.29 8.25
CA THR A 50 -0.47 -8.62 8.39
C THR A 50 -0.81 -9.49 7.18
N PHE A 51 0.21 -9.98 6.50
CA PHE A 51 0.12 -11.02 5.48
C PHE A 51 0.49 -12.35 6.10
N THR A 52 -0.32 -13.38 5.87
CA THR A 52 -0.06 -14.75 6.37
C THR A 52 -0.25 -15.75 5.24
N CYS A 53 0.71 -16.65 5.07
CA CYS A 53 0.69 -17.71 4.06
C CYS A 53 0.72 -19.08 4.73
N LYS A 54 0.03 -20.05 4.17
CA LYS A 54 0.12 -21.45 4.63
C LYS A 54 1.46 -22.08 4.26
N GLU A 55 2.02 -21.67 3.15
CA GLU A 55 3.31 -22.12 2.63
C GLU A 55 4.26 -20.93 2.54
N GLU A 56 5.54 -21.16 2.81
CA GLU A 56 6.53 -20.10 2.72
C GLU A 56 6.68 -19.61 1.29
N ILE A 57 6.66 -18.31 1.11
CA ILE A 57 6.89 -17.63 -0.17
C ILE A 57 8.06 -16.64 -0.05
N GLU A 58 8.52 -16.12 -1.16
CA GLU A 58 9.55 -15.09 -1.15
C GLU A 58 9.10 -13.84 -0.40
N ALA A 59 9.88 -13.41 0.58
CA ALA A 59 9.57 -12.22 1.37
C ALA A 59 9.47 -10.95 0.51
N LYS A 60 10.25 -10.88 -0.58
CA LYS A 60 10.15 -9.79 -1.57
C LYS A 60 8.76 -9.71 -2.19
N LYS A 61 8.10 -10.85 -2.46
CA LYS A 61 6.75 -10.87 -3.02
C LYS A 61 5.74 -10.33 -2.02
N LEU A 62 5.82 -10.72 -0.74
CA LEU A 62 4.96 -10.14 0.29
C LEU A 62 5.18 -8.64 0.45
N TYR A 63 6.42 -8.20 0.36
CA TYR A 63 6.73 -6.77 0.43
C TYR A 63 6.18 -5.98 -0.78
N SER A 64 6.25 -6.53 -1.99
CA SER A 64 5.62 -5.92 -3.17
C SER A 64 4.10 -5.78 -2.98
N LEU A 65 3.43 -6.85 -2.57
CA LEU A 65 1.98 -6.80 -2.26
C LEU A 65 1.64 -5.79 -1.16
N LEU A 66 2.51 -5.65 -0.15
CA LEU A 66 2.36 -4.61 0.86
C LEU A 66 2.39 -3.22 0.23
N GLN A 67 3.35 -2.94 -0.65
CA GLN A 67 3.47 -1.64 -1.31
C GLN A 67 2.26 -1.34 -2.22
N GLU A 68 1.74 -2.34 -2.90
CA GLU A 68 0.54 -2.22 -3.74
C GLU A 68 -0.70 -1.92 -2.89
N LEU A 69 -0.86 -2.63 -1.76
CA LEU A 69 -1.95 -2.38 -0.82
C LEU A 69 -1.83 -1.00 -0.16
N GLU A 70 -0.63 -0.58 0.22
CA GLU A 70 -0.38 0.77 0.74
C GLU A 70 -0.86 1.85 -0.23
N ARG A 71 -0.53 1.72 -1.51
CA ARG A 71 -0.93 2.67 -2.55
C ARG A 71 -2.45 2.73 -2.69
N LEU A 72 -3.10 1.57 -2.66
CA LEU A 72 -4.56 1.49 -2.70
C LEU A 72 -5.19 2.19 -1.51
N LEU A 73 -4.73 1.89 -0.30
CA LEU A 73 -5.22 2.50 0.94
C LEU A 73 -4.95 4.02 0.98
N GLN A 74 -3.81 4.47 0.47
CA GLN A 74 -3.49 5.90 0.37
C GLN A 74 -4.48 6.66 -0.52
N ILE A 75 -4.92 6.04 -1.62
CA ILE A 75 -5.93 6.65 -2.50
C ILE A 75 -7.27 6.76 -1.77
N PHE A 76 -7.71 5.70 -1.11
CA PHE A 76 -9.01 5.69 -0.43
C PHE A 76 -9.06 6.56 0.82
N ASP A 77 -8.00 6.56 1.59
CA ASP A 77 -7.94 7.34 2.82
C ASP A 77 -7.48 8.78 2.60
N GLY A 78 -6.83 9.06 1.45
CA GLY A 78 -6.18 10.36 1.19
C GLY A 78 -5.04 10.66 2.14
N VAL A 79 -4.49 9.66 2.84
CA VAL A 79 -3.50 9.82 3.90
C VAL A 79 -2.30 8.91 3.66
N PHE A 80 -1.11 9.50 3.82
CA PHE A 80 0.15 8.76 3.87
C PHE A 80 0.49 8.43 5.32
N LEU A 81 0.65 7.15 5.62
CA LEU A 81 1.08 6.70 6.93
C LEU A 81 2.57 6.38 6.92
N ASP A 82 3.26 6.81 7.96
CA ASP A 82 4.67 6.45 8.15
C ASP A 82 4.79 4.99 8.58
N LEU A 83 5.57 4.21 7.83
CA LEU A 83 5.92 2.86 8.22
C LEU A 83 6.95 2.90 9.36
N GLU A 84 6.56 2.45 10.55
CA GLU A 84 7.44 2.40 11.72
C GLU A 84 8.27 1.13 11.75
N ALA A 85 7.63 -0.02 11.49
CA ALA A 85 8.29 -1.31 11.58
C ALA A 85 7.75 -2.31 10.56
N ILE A 86 8.64 -3.22 10.15
CA ILE A 86 8.32 -4.43 9.41
C ILE A 86 8.85 -5.60 10.22
N GLU A 87 8.00 -6.59 10.46
CA GLU A 87 8.35 -7.85 11.09
C GLU A 87 8.14 -8.97 10.07
N ILE A 88 9.13 -9.83 9.90
CA ILE A 88 9.07 -10.97 8.97
C ILE A 88 9.32 -12.24 9.76
N HIS A 89 8.48 -13.25 9.58
CA HIS A 89 8.59 -14.54 10.24
C HIS A 89 8.61 -15.69 9.22
N GLY A 90 9.25 -16.79 9.62
CA GLY A 90 9.42 -17.99 8.82
C GLY A 90 10.54 -18.84 9.40
N ARG A 91 11.11 -19.74 8.60
CA ARG A 91 12.13 -20.70 9.06
C ARG A 91 13.56 -20.17 9.03
N GLU A 92 13.78 -19.05 8.37
CA GLU A 92 15.12 -18.47 8.27
C GLU A 92 15.56 -17.82 9.60
N SER A 93 16.84 -17.50 9.71
CA SER A 93 17.37 -16.88 10.91
C SER A 93 16.84 -15.44 11.08
N THR A 94 16.66 -15.02 12.32
CA THR A 94 16.27 -13.65 12.66
C THR A 94 17.21 -12.61 12.05
N ASN A 95 18.50 -12.91 12.00
CA ASN A 95 19.49 -12.00 11.40
C ASN A 95 19.28 -11.82 9.89
N SER A 96 18.89 -12.88 9.17
CA SER A 96 18.57 -12.80 7.73
C SER A 96 17.33 -11.91 7.50
N TYR A 97 16.31 -12.06 8.32
CA TYR A 97 15.11 -11.22 8.24
C TYR A 97 15.41 -9.75 8.58
N ASN A 98 16.19 -9.50 9.62
CA ASN A 98 16.56 -8.13 9.98
C ASN A 98 17.35 -7.44 8.86
N ALA A 99 18.29 -8.13 8.23
CA ALA A 99 19.04 -7.60 7.10
C ALA A 99 18.10 -7.27 5.91
N LEU A 100 17.11 -8.13 5.65
CA LEU A 100 16.11 -7.89 4.60
C LEU A 100 15.21 -6.71 4.93
N VAL A 101 14.77 -6.57 6.17
CA VAL A 101 13.95 -5.43 6.63
C VAL A 101 14.72 -4.12 6.45
N GLU A 102 15.99 -4.07 6.81
CA GLU A 102 16.83 -2.89 6.57
C GLU A 102 16.96 -2.58 5.07
N HIS A 103 17.12 -3.59 4.24
CA HIS A 103 17.12 -3.40 2.78
C HIS A 103 15.80 -2.83 2.27
N PHE A 104 14.67 -3.32 2.74
CA PHE A 104 13.35 -2.78 2.40
C PHE A 104 13.18 -1.33 2.84
N LYS A 105 13.65 -0.98 4.04
CA LYS A 105 13.61 0.40 4.53
C LYS A 105 14.43 1.35 3.66
N ILE A 106 15.62 0.93 3.20
CA ILE A 106 16.49 1.73 2.33
C ILE A 106 15.84 1.91 0.95
N GLN A 107 15.24 0.86 0.40
CA GLN A 107 14.56 0.93 -0.90
C GLN A 107 13.25 1.69 -0.85
N ARG A 108 12.66 1.82 0.34
CA ARG A 108 11.46 2.61 0.52
C ARG A 108 11.81 4.06 0.29
N LEU A 109 11.40 4.58 -0.84
CA LEU A 109 11.43 6.00 -1.06
C LEU A 109 10.62 6.64 0.06
N HIS A 110 11.23 7.52 0.83
CA HIS A 110 10.56 8.27 1.90
C HIS A 110 9.51 9.21 1.29
N TYR A 111 8.46 8.61 0.75
CA TYR A 111 7.31 9.34 0.27
C TYR A 111 6.51 9.79 1.49
N PHE A 112 6.93 10.94 2.04
CA PHE A 112 6.00 11.88 2.60
C PHE A 112 5.38 11.51 3.94
N SER A 113 6.04 11.88 5.00
CA SER A 113 5.37 12.00 6.28
C SER A 113 4.24 13.02 6.14
N SER A 114 3.01 12.58 6.30
CA SER A 114 1.88 13.47 6.45
C SER A 114 1.88 14.06 7.85
N ALA A 115 2.49 15.22 8.01
CA ALA A 115 2.74 15.80 9.33
C ALA A 115 1.46 16.23 10.08
N ASN A 116 0.28 16.32 9.46
CA ASN A 116 -0.88 16.98 10.06
C ASN A 116 -2.21 16.38 9.61
N PHE A 117 -2.53 15.13 9.96
CA PHE A 117 -3.87 14.61 9.72
C PHE A 117 -4.68 14.52 11.00
N ILE A 118 -5.64 15.42 11.10
CA ILE A 118 -6.69 15.41 12.10
C ILE A 118 -7.85 14.60 11.52
N SER A 119 -8.19 13.49 12.16
CA SER A 119 -9.49 12.79 12.10
C SER A 119 -10.10 12.35 10.75
N ILE A 120 -9.36 12.21 9.67
CA ILE A 120 -9.91 11.74 8.37
C ILE A 120 -10.58 10.37 8.49
N PHE A 121 -10.13 9.53 9.42
CA PHE A 121 -10.69 8.19 9.63
C PHE A 121 -12.10 8.15 10.24
N ASN A 122 -12.60 9.26 10.76
CA ASN A 122 -13.96 9.31 11.27
C ASN A 122 -15.01 9.41 10.16
N ASP A 123 -14.63 9.87 8.97
CA ASP A 123 -15.52 10.22 7.87
C ASP A 123 -15.15 9.45 6.59
N ARG A 124 -14.67 8.21 6.72
CA ARG A 124 -14.48 7.34 5.55
C ARG A 124 -15.78 7.21 4.81
N LEU A 125 -15.79 7.60 3.54
CA LEU A 125 -16.94 7.44 2.64
C LEU A 125 -17.19 5.97 2.31
N LEU A 126 -16.12 5.14 2.32
CA LEU A 126 -16.17 3.72 1.97
C LEU A 126 -15.58 2.89 3.10
N LYS A 127 -16.22 1.77 3.39
CA LYS A 127 -15.70 0.79 4.36
C LYS A 127 -14.76 -0.19 3.67
N TYR A 128 -13.91 -0.87 4.45
CA TYR A 128 -13.03 -1.89 3.89
C TYR A 128 -13.78 -3.01 3.18
N GLU A 129 -14.93 -3.41 3.71
CA GLU A 129 -15.79 -4.43 3.12
C GLU A 129 -16.27 -4.07 1.70
N ASP A 130 -16.37 -2.78 1.42
CA ASP A 130 -16.83 -2.27 0.12
C ASP A 130 -15.69 -2.18 -0.91
N ILE A 131 -14.44 -2.06 -0.45
CA ILE A 131 -13.29 -1.71 -1.31
C ILE A 131 -12.18 -2.75 -1.32
N LEU A 132 -12.10 -3.63 -0.32
CA LEU A 132 -11.04 -4.62 -0.22
C LEU A 132 -11.62 -6.03 -0.42
N SER A 133 -11.40 -6.57 -1.59
CA SER A 133 -11.68 -7.95 -1.93
C SER A 133 -10.55 -8.50 -2.81
N ALA A 134 -10.46 -9.83 -2.92
CA ALA A 134 -9.51 -10.44 -3.83
C ALA A 134 -9.69 -9.96 -5.28
N GLU A 135 -10.92 -9.82 -5.72
CA GLU A 135 -11.23 -9.36 -7.09
C GLU A 135 -10.77 -7.93 -7.31
N LEU A 136 -11.07 -7.03 -6.37
CA LEU A 136 -10.69 -5.62 -6.49
C LEU A 136 -9.17 -5.47 -6.40
N PHE A 137 -8.51 -6.24 -5.54
CA PHE A 137 -7.06 -6.20 -5.42
C PHE A 137 -6.37 -6.68 -6.71
N ASN A 138 -6.86 -7.76 -7.33
CA ASN A 138 -6.32 -8.22 -8.62
C ASN A 138 -6.52 -7.17 -9.74
N LYS A 139 -7.67 -6.50 -9.78
CA LYS A 139 -7.90 -5.40 -10.72
C LYS A 139 -6.96 -4.23 -10.46
N TRP A 140 -6.65 -3.97 -9.19
CA TRP A 140 -5.70 -2.94 -8.79
C TRP A 140 -4.27 -3.27 -9.25
N GLU A 141 -3.82 -4.52 -9.10
CA GLU A 141 -2.51 -4.96 -9.61
C GLU A 141 -2.39 -4.70 -11.12
N ILE A 142 -3.41 -5.09 -11.90
CA ILE A 142 -3.44 -4.85 -13.35
C ILE A 142 -3.40 -3.34 -13.65
N LEU A 143 -4.17 -2.55 -12.93
CA LEU A 143 -4.20 -1.09 -13.11
C LEU A 143 -2.84 -0.46 -12.80
N LEU A 144 -2.13 -0.95 -11.78
CA LEU A 144 -0.78 -0.46 -11.45
C LEU A 144 0.24 -0.80 -12.52
N GLU A 145 0.13 -1.95 -13.19
CA GLU A 145 0.99 -2.30 -14.32
C GLU A 145 0.76 -1.35 -15.51
N GLU A 146 -0.51 -1.03 -15.81
CA GLU A 146 -0.87 -0.16 -16.93
C GLU A 146 -0.64 1.33 -16.64
N LEU A 147 -0.97 1.78 -15.44
CA LEU A 147 -1.00 3.19 -15.04
C LEU A 147 -0.05 3.53 -13.87
N GLY A 148 1.05 2.79 -13.71
CA GLY A 148 1.98 3.00 -12.61
C GLY A 148 2.53 4.43 -12.52
N VAL A 149 2.82 5.06 -13.66
CA VAL A 149 3.28 6.45 -13.73
C VAL A 149 2.18 7.41 -13.28
N VAL A 150 0.94 7.19 -13.72
CA VAL A 150 -0.22 8.01 -13.36
C VAL A 150 -0.48 7.94 -11.86
N ASN A 151 -0.43 6.74 -11.28
CA ASN A 151 -0.55 6.55 -9.84
C ASN A 151 0.58 7.28 -9.08
N GLN A 152 1.80 7.21 -9.58
CA GLN A 152 2.93 7.91 -9.00
C GLN A 152 2.72 9.44 -9.00
N MET A 153 2.25 10.00 -10.11
CA MET A 153 1.94 11.43 -10.23
C MET A 153 0.83 11.84 -9.26
N TYR A 154 -0.21 11.02 -9.10
CA TYR A 154 -1.28 11.26 -8.11
C TYR A 154 -0.72 11.32 -6.69
N LEU A 155 0.11 10.35 -6.31
CA LEU A 155 0.74 10.31 -5.00
C LEU A 155 1.62 11.54 -4.75
N TYR A 156 2.37 12.01 -5.74
CA TYR A 156 3.15 13.25 -5.62
C TYR A 156 2.26 14.48 -5.48
N ALA A 157 1.21 14.59 -6.26
CA ALA A 157 0.31 15.74 -6.24
C ALA A 157 -0.43 15.88 -4.90
N THR A 158 -0.84 14.74 -4.32
CA THR A 158 -1.62 14.72 -3.07
C THR A 158 -0.75 14.68 -1.81
N SER A 159 0.54 14.40 -1.95
CA SER A 159 1.46 14.31 -0.82
C SER A 159 1.79 15.68 -0.20
N SER A 160 2.35 15.63 1.02
CA SER A 160 2.94 16.81 1.67
C SER A 160 4.36 17.14 1.18
N ALA A 161 4.82 16.52 0.09
CA ALA A 161 6.11 16.83 -0.50
C ALA A 161 6.26 18.33 -0.75
N GLY A 162 7.47 18.83 -0.61
CA GLY A 162 7.82 20.24 -0.73
C GLY A 162 7.62 20.86 -2.12
N PHE A 163 6.73 20.29 -2.93
CA PHE A 163 6.32 20.87 -4.20
C PHE A 163 5.39 22.07 -3.97
N THR A 164 5.57 23.08 -4.80
CA THR A 164 4.64 24.23 -4.84
C THR A 164 3.25 23.76 -5.31
N ASN A 165 2.22 24.51 -4.95
CA ASN A 165 0.86 24.19 -5.39
C ASN A 165 0.73 24.17 -6.92
N ASP A 166 1.49 25.03 -7.62
CA ASP A 166 1.48 25.04 -9.09
C ASP A 166 1.98 23.73 -9.70
N VAL A 167 3.06 23.16 -9.14
CA VAL A 167 3.59 21.86 -9.56
C VAL A 167 2.58 20.73 -9.25
N LYS A 168 1.93 20.79 -8.09
CA LYS A 168 0.89 19.82 -7.74
C LYS A 168 -0.32 19.91 -8.67
N CYS A 169 -0.75 21.12 -9.00
CA CYS A 169 -1.81 21.34 -9.98
C CYS A 169 -1.42 20.82 -11.36
N ALA A 170 -0.20 21.05 -11.81
CA ALA A 170 0.29 20.53 -13.08
C ALA A 170 0.23 18.99 -13.12
N PHE A 171 0.67 18.30 -12.05
CA PHE A 171 0.56 16.85 -11.96
C PHE A 171 -0.89 16.36 -12.02
N LEU A 172 -1.83 17.06 -11.37
CA LEU A 172 -3.25 16.68 -11.41
C LEU A 172 -3.88 16.87 -12.81
N VAL A 173 -3.46 17.90 -13.54
CA VAL A 173 -3.89 18.13 -14.94
C VAL A 173 -3.36 17.01 -15.83
N GLU A 174 -2.06 16.76 -15.82
CA GLU A 174 -1.42 15.68 -16.60
C GLU A 174 -2.05 14.30 -16.29
N LEU A 175 -2.36 14.05 -15.02
CA LEU A 175 -3.03 12.84 -14.57
C LEU A 175 -4.42 12.72 -15.17
N SER A 176 -5.22 13.78 -15.17
CA SER A 176 -6.56 13.78 -15.75
C SER A 176 -6.53 13.56 -17.26
N GLU A 177 -5.59 14.19 -17.96
CA GLU A 177 -5.39 13.98 -19.40
C GLU A 177 -4.97 12.54 -19.71
N SER A 178 -4.05 11.98 -18.93
CA SER A 178 -3.58 10.60 -19.08
C SER A 178 -4.71 9.59 -18.89
N LEU A 179 -5.56 9.78 -17.89
CA LEU A 179 -6.72 8.93 -17.64
C LEU A 179 -7.75 9.01 -18.77
N ILE A 180 -8.05 10.22 -19.25
CA ILE A 180 -8.96 10.43 -20.38
C ILE A 180 -8.42 9.74 -21.64
N CYS A 181 -7.14 9.90 -21.95
CA CYS A 181 -6.51 9.26 -23.10
C CYS A 181 -6.52 7.72 -23.00
N HIS A 182 -6.32 7.18 -21.80
CA HIS A 182 -6.37 5.73 -21.56
C HIS A 182 -7.79 5.18 -21.81
N GLU A 183 -8.81 5.80 -21.24
CA GLU A 183 -10.20 5.39 -21.45
C GLU A 183 -10.63 5.52 -22.92
N PHE A 184 -10.25 6.59 -23.61
CA PHE A 184 -10.51 6.73 -25.04
C PHE A 184 -9.89 5.60 -25.87
N ARG A 185 -8.66 5.20 -25.59
CA ARG A 185 -8.01 4.08 -26.30
C ARG A 185 -8.75 2.77 -26.04
N ARG A 186 -9.17 2.53 -24.81
CA ARG A 186 -9.92 1.33 -24.42
C ARG A 186 -11.26 1.23 -25.16
N CYS A 187 -12.01 2.33 -25.25
CA CYS A 187 -13.29 2.39 -25.99
C CYS A 187 -13.15 2.26 -27.52
N MET A 188 -11.94 2.46 -28.07
CA MET A 188 -11.70 2.34 -29.51
C MET A 188 -11.26 0.93 -29.94
N ILE A 189 -10.93 0.06 -28.99
CA ILE A 189 -10.44 -1.32 -29.23
C ILE A 189 -11.56 -2.35 -28.98
N GLU A 190 -12.62 -2.00 -28.28
CA GLU A 190 -13.87 -2.76 -28.14
C GLU A 190 -14.84 -2.47 -29.31
#